data_9d9e05441b52ba183767f61e7b1015af
#
_entry.id   9d9e05441b52ba183767f61e7b1015af
#
_cell.length_a   1.000
_cell.length_b   1.000
_cell.length_c   1.000
_cell.angle_alpha   90.00
_cell.angle_beta   90.00
_cell.angle_gamma   90.00
#
_symmetry.space_group_name_H-M   'P 1'
#
loop_
_entity.id
_entity.type
_entity.pdbx_description
1 polymer ?
#
loop_
_entity_poly.entity_id
_entity_poly.type
_entity_poly.pdbx_seq_one_letter_code
_entity_poly.pdbx_strand_id
1 'polypeptide(L)'
;NSRISVRAHGLFGSVAGDDANGNNPDRNLNFESKIYEGGVQLEINFFEYYIGSRLHPVTPYIFGGAAVFFFKPYGNVGGERVELQPLLTEGQSKSYNSYAFSMPFGIGVKYSISKLIGVGAEWGMRKTTTDYLDDVSQTYYLNDPASEGAKGLASDPTLTHVAGMQRGNSRNNDWYSFAGVSLTVKIRMLKKEGCLDHQREGY
;
A
#
# COMPACT_ATOMS: atom_id res chain seq x y z
N ASN A 1 12.16 19.43 12.81
CA ASN A 1 11.54 20.70 12.45
C ASN A 1 10.03 20.55 12.63
N SER A 2 9.34 21.62 13.03
CA SER A 2 7.89 21.63 13.25
C SER A 2 7.05 21.41 12.00
N ARG A 3 7.64 21.63 10.83
CA ARG A 3 6.96 21.51 9.53
C ARG A 3 7.40 20.31 8.71
N ILE A 4 8.57 19.75 8.96
CA ILE A 4 9.10 18.62 8.17
C ILE A 4 9.45 17.50 9.12
N SER A 5 8.98 16.29 8.81
CA SER A 5 9.31 15.07 9.54
C SER A 5 9.60 13.91 8.60
N VAL A 6 10.43 13.00 9.05
CA VAL A 6 10.67 11.70 8.39
C VAL A 6 10.02 10.63 9.25
N ARG A 7 9.23 9.78 8.63
CA ARG A 7 8.55 8.66 9.27
C ARG A 7 8.98 7.35 8.63
N ALA A 8 9.51 6.42 9.43
CA ALA A 8 9.57 5.02 9.05
C ALA A 8 8.25 4.35 9.44
N HIS A 9 7.73 3.47 8.59
CA HIS A 9 6.48 2.78 8.84
C HIS A 9 6.55 1.30 8.43
N GLY A 10 5.72 0.50 9.08
CA GLY A 10 5.35 -0.83 8.66
C GLY A 10 3.84 -0.91 8.52
N LEU A 11 3.36 -1.61 7.50
CA LEU A 11 1.94 -1.81 7.24
C LEU A 11 1.68 -3.28 6.98
N PHE A 12 0.59 -3.76 7.54
CA PHE A 12 0.00 -5.06 7.23
C PHE A 12 -1.47 -4.86 6.85
N GLY A 13 -1.89 -5.45 5.75
CA GLY A 13 -3.26 -5.34 5.27
C GLY A 13 -3.56 -6.29 4.14
N SER A 14 -4.72 -6.13 3.53
CA SER A 14 -5.08 -6.80 2.28
C SER A 14 -5.69 -5.80 1.30
N VAL A 15 -5.47 -6.06 0.03
CA VAL A 15 -6.19 -5.43 -1.09
C VAL A 15 -6.97 -6.48 -1.81
N ALA A 16 -8.15 -6.12 -2.29
CA ALA A 16 -9.03 -7.01 -3.04
C ALA A 16 -9.65 -6.26 -4.22
N GLY A 17 -9.93 -6.99 -5.28
CA GLY A 17 -10.66 -6.51 -6.44
C GLY A 17 -11.55 -7.62 -6.99
N ASP A 18 -12.65 -7.21 -7.60
CA ASP A 18 -13.63 -8.11 -8.20
C ASP A 18 -14.18 -7.45 -9.48
N ASP A 19 -13.95 -8.10 -10.62
CA ASP A 19 -14.38 -7.61 -11.92
C ASP A 19 -15.90 -7.63 -12.09
N ALA A 20 -16.61 -8.50 -11.38
CA ALA A 20 -18.08 -8.56 -11.44
C ALA A 20 -18.73 -7.24 -11.02
N ASN A 21 -18.05 -6.46 -10.16
CA ASN A 21 -18.48 -5.13 -9.72
C ASN A 21 -17.69 -3.99 -10.39
N GLY A 22 -16.82 -4.31 -11.36
CA GLY A 22 -15.88 -3.39 -12.00
C GLY A 22 -16.25 -3.03 -13.44
N ASN A 23 -15.25 -2.56 -14.17
CA ASN A 23 -15.37 -2.14 -15.57
C ASN A 23 -15.23 -3.30 -16.58
N ASN A 24 -14.87 -4.51 -16.11
CA ASN A 24 -14.60 -5.68 -16.95
C ASN A 24 -15.38 -6.92 -16.49
N PRO A 25 -16.72 -6.88 -16.44
CA PRO A 25 -17.54 -7.98 -15.92
C PRO A 25 -17.36 -9.28 -16.72
N ASP A 26 -17.06 -9.19 -18.01
CA ASP A 26 -16.86 -10.35 -18.89
C ASP A 26 -15.62 -11.17 -18.51
N ARG A 27 -14.61 -10.53 -17.90
CA ARG A 27 -13.40 -11.19 -17.42
C ARG A 27 -13.67 -11.99 -16.14
N ASN A 28 -14.55 -11.51 -15.28
CA ASN A 28 -15.03 -12.15 -14.04
C ASN A 28 -13.91 -12.67 -13.11
N LEU A 29 -12.77 -12.00 -13.09
CA LEU A 29 -11.67 -12.29 -12.20
C LEU A 29 -11.90 -11.66 -10.84
N ASN A 30 -11.40 -12.31 -9.79
CA ASN A 30 -11.37 -11.76 -8.45
C ASN A 30 -10.02 -12.06 -7.81
N PHE A 31 -9.57 -11.17 -6.94
CA PHE A 31 -8.36 -11.40 -6.18
C PHE A 31 -8.44 -10.79 -4.78
N GLU A 32 -7.68 -11.38 -3.87
CA GLU A 32 -7.33 -10.82 -2.58
C GLU A 32 -5.83 -11.01 -2.36
N SER A 33 -5.09 -9.95 -2.17
CA SER A 33 -3.66 -10.01 -1.90
C SER A 33 -3.33 -9.46 -0.52
N LYS A 34 -2.68 -10.28 0.31
CA LYS A 34 -2.12 -9.82 1.59
C LYS A 34 -0.87 -9.02 1.32
N ILE A 35 -0.76 -7.86 1.97
CA ILE A 35 0.36 -6.93 1.82
C ILE A 35 1.08 -6.76 3.15
N TYR A 36 2.40 -6.86 3.10
CA TYR A 36 3.32 -6.48 4.16
C TYR A 36 4.27 -5.44 3.59
N GLU A 37 4.16 -4.21 4.04
CA GLU A 37 4.94 -3.07 3.54
C GLU A 37 5.84 -2.50 4.64
N GLY A 38 7.08 -2.16 4.27
CA GLY A 38 7.99 -1.39 5.09
C GLY A 38 8.61 -0.25 4.29
N GLY A 39 8.65 0.95 4.85
CA GLY A 39 9.11 2.11 4.08
C GLY A 39 9.46 3.34 4.91
N VAL A 40 9.87 4.37 4.18
CA VAL A 40 10.20 5.68 4.73
C VAL A 40 9.46 6.76 3.96
N GLN A 41 8.89 7.71 4.68
CA GLN A 41 8.11 8.82 4.13
C GLN A 41 8.63 10.15 4.67
N LEU A 42 8.63 11.16 3.81
CA LEU A 42 8.78 12.56 4.18
C LEU A 42 7.38 13.15 4.34
N GLU A 43 7.17 13.86 5.44
CA GLU A 43 5.91 14.56 5.73
C GLU A 43 6.15 16.05 5.80
N ILE A 44 5.28 16.82 5.17
CA ILE A 44 5.32 18.29 5.18
C ILE A 44 4.02 18.79 5.81
N ASN A 45 4.13 19.33 7.01
CA ASN A 45 3.02 19.93 7.73
C ASN A 45 2.74 21.35 7.21
N PHE A 46 1.49 21.67 6.94
CA PHE A 46 1.09 23.00 6.48
C PHE A 46 1.23 24.06 7.58
N PHE A 47 0.97 23.65 8.83
CA PHE A 47 1.15 24.50 10.00
C PHE A 47 2.23 23.92 10.93
N GLU A 48 2.76 24.73 11.81
CA GLU A 48 3.60 24.24 12.89
C GLU A 48 2.79 23.27 13.75
N TYR A 49 3.39 22.13 14.08
CA TYR A 49 2.74 21.11 14.87
C TYR A 49 3.68 20.58 15.96
N TYR A 50 3.16 20.59 17.18
CA TYR A 50 3.85 20.05 18.34
C TYR A 50 2.87 19.26 19.21
N ILE A 51 3.19 18.01 19.48
CA ILE A 51 2.41 17.20 20.42
C ILE A 51 2.52 17.84 21.81
N GLY A 52 1.37 18.20 22.38
CA GLY A 52 1.24 18.87 23.67
C GLY A 52 1.15 20.39 23.58
N SER A 53 1.18 20.98 22.41
CA SER A 53 0.97 22.42 22.22
C SER A 53 -0.53 22.74 22.25
N ARG A 54 -0.90 23.82 22.95
CA ARG A 54 -2.25 24.40 22.89
C ARG A 54 -2.40 25.40 21.75
N LEU A 55 -1.29 25.96 21.28
CA LEU A 55 -1.29 26.97 20.20
C LEU A 55 -1.27 26.31 18.82
N HIS A 56 -0.63 25.14 18.69
CA HIS A 56 -0.45 24.42 17.44
C HIS A 56 -0.90 22.97 17.57
N PRO A 57 -2.19 22.70 17.89
CA PRO A 57 -2.68 21.36 18.19
C PRO A 57 -3.02 20.54 16.95
N VAL A 58 -3.22 21.18 15.78
CA VAL A 58 -3.68 20.54 14.56
C VAL A 58 -2.86 21.00 13.34
N THR A 59 -2.61 20.08 12.43
CA THR A 59 -2.04 20.39 11.11
C THR A 59 -2.52 19.40 10.07
N PRO A 60 -2.98 19.86 8.90
CA PRO A 60 -2.96 19.06 7.70
C PRO A 60 -1.51 18.83 7.25
N TYR A 61 -1.26 17.74 6.54
CA TYR A 61 0.05 17.44 5.96
C TYR A 61 -0.09 16.68 4.65
N ILE A 62 0.94 16.76 3.83
CA ILE A 62 1.17 15.89 2.70
C ILE A 62 2.34 14.98 3.00
N PHE A 63 2.35 13.83 2.39
CA PHE A 63 3.47 12.91 2.50
C PHE A 63 3.82 12.27 1.17
N GLY A 64 5.08 11.85 1.05
CA GLY A 64 5.57 11.07 -0.06
C GLY A 64 6.80 10.27 0.37
N GLY A 65 7.03 9.11 -0.27
CA GLY A 65 8.14 8.26 0.15
C GLY A 65 8.41 7.09 -0.77
N ALA A 66 9.16 6.13 -0.21
CA ALA A 66 9.48 4.87 -0.86
C ALA A 66 9.30 3.72 0.12
N ALA A 67 8.80 2.60 -0.38
CA ALA A 67 8.60 1.40 0.39
C ALA A 67 8.88 0.14 -0.43
N VAL A 68 9.15 -0.94 0.26
CA VAL A 68 9.19 -2.30 -0.28
C VAL A 68 8.00 -3.03 0.31
N PHE A 69 7.27 -3.77 -0.51
CA PHE A 69 6.17 -4.57 -0.05
C PHE A 69 6.26 -6.01 -0.56
N PHE A 70 5.76 -6.91 0.24
CA PHE A 70 5.57 -8.32 -0.08
C PHE A 70 4.08 -8.55 -0.28
N PHE A 71 3.72 -9.31 -1.31
CA PHE A 71 2.34 -9.59 -1.68
C PHE A 71 2.16 -11.02 -2.16
N LYS A 72 0.95 -11.54 -1.96
CA LYS A 72 0.54 -12.87 -2.44
C LYS A 72 -0.91 -12.80 -2.89
N PRO A 73 -1.18 -12.81 -4.19
CA PRO A 73 -2.54 -12.83 -4.70
C PRO A 73 -3.18 -14.21 -4.59
N TYR A 74 -4.39 -14.24 -4.08
CA TYR A 74 -5.28 -15.39 -4.05
C TYR A 74 -6.54 -15.06 -4.83
N GLY A 75 -7.05 -16.01 -5.59
CA GLY A 75 -8.35 -15.91 -6.27
C GLY A 75 -9.32 -16.98 -5.77
N ASN A 76 -10.61 -16.77 -6.02
CA ASN A 76 -11.61 -17.81 -5.86
C ASN A 76 -11.72 -18.57 -7.19
N VAL A 77 -11.25 -19.79 -7.21
CA VAL A 77 -11.20 -20.65 -8.39
C VAL A 77 -12.12 -21.86 -8.16
N GLY A 78 -13.24 -21.90 -8.84
CA GLY A 78 -14.21 -22.99 -8.67
C GLY A 78 -14.81 -23.11 -7.27
N GLY A 79 -14.84 -22.01 -6.50
CA GLY A 79 -15.32 -21.99 -5.11
C GLY A 79 -14.23 -22.20 -4.06
N GLU A 80 -13.00 -22.47 -4.46
CA GLU A 80 -11.86 -22.65 -3.57
C GLU A 80 -10.91 -21.45 -3.63
N ARG A 81 -10.33 -21.09 -2.48
CA ARG A 81 -9.31 -20.04 -2.41
C ARG A 81 -7.95 -20.60 -2.77
N VAL A 82 -7.41 -20.18 -3.91
CA VAL A 82 -6.17 -20.69 -4.49
C VAL A 82 -5.13 -19.57 -4.61
N GLU A 83 -3.86 -19.86 -4.34
CA GLU A 83 -2.76 -18.95 -4.60
C GLU A 83 -2.51 -18.88 -6.12
N LEU A 84 -2.59 -17.68 -6.71
CA LEU A 84 -2.55 -17.49 -8.17
C LEU A 84 -1.13 -17.54 -8.74
N GLN A 85 -0.15 -17.01 -8.03
CA GLN A 85 1.24 -16.90 -8.49
C GLN A 85 1.85 -18.23 -9.02
N PRO A 86 1.67 -19.39 -8.34
CA PRO A 86 2.24 -20.65 -8.83
C PRO A 86 1.52 -21.20 -10.07
N LEU A 87 0.32 -20.74 -10.35
CA LEU A 87 -0.49 -21.27 -11.46
C LEU A 87 -0.01 -20.77 -12.83
N LEU A 88 0.78 -19.70 -12.89
CA LEU A 88 1.29 -19.14 -14.14
C LEU A 88 0.15 -18.85 -15.13
N THR A 89 -0.85 -18.10 -14.66
CA THR A 89 -2.15 -17.90 -15.31
C THR A 89 -2.08 -17.25 -16.69
N GLU A 90 -0.95 -16.60 -17.00
CA GLU A 90 -0.67 -15.99 -18.32
C GLU A 90 0.43 -16.71 -19.10
N GLY A 91 0.74 -17.97 -18.74
CA GLY A 91 1.72 -18.79 -19.44
C GLY A 91 3.17 -18.36 -19.24
N GLN A 92 3.45 -17.63 -18.18
CA GLN A 92 4.80 -17.19 -17.84
C GLN A 92 5.71 -18.41 -17.65
N SER A 93 6.96 -18.32 -18.10
CA SER A 93 7.96 -19.38 -17.92
C SER A 93 8.43 -19.52 -16.47
N LYS A 94 8.26 -18.48 -15.65
CA LYS A 94 8.59 -18.42 -14.23
C LYS A 94 7.57 -17.57 -13.50
N SER A 95 7.34 -17.88 -12.23
CA SER A 95 6.56 -17.01 -11.35
C SER A 95 7.19 -15.63 -11.22
N TYR A 96 6.37 -14.60 -11.16
CA TYR A 96 6.82 -13.25 -10.86
C TYR A 96 7.27 -13.15 -9.38
N ASN A 97 7.99 -12.08 -9.05
CA ASN A 97 8.46 -11.87 -7.68
C ASN A 97 7.29 -11.51 -6.77
N SER A 98 7.26 -12.07 -5.57
CA SER A 98 6.29 -11.72 -4.51
C SER A 98 6.64 -10.43 -3.77
N TYR A 99 7.67 -9.71 -4.15
CA TYR A 99 8.05 -8.41 -3.59
C TYR A 99 8.25 -7.38 -4.69
N ALA A 100 7.90 -6.16 -4.40
CA ALA A 100 8.06 -5.02 -5.30
C ALA A 100 8.29 -3.73 -4.52
N PHE A 101 8.66 -2.67 -5.22
CA PHE A 101 8.72 -1.34 -4.66
C PHE A 101 7.40 -0.62 -4.83
N SER A 102 7.10 0.30 -3.91
CA SER A 102 5.99 1.23 -4.03
C SER A 102 6.45 2.65 -3.71
N MET A 103 5.74 3.61 -4.28
CA MET A 103 5.86 5.03 -3.98
C MET A 103 4.57 5.48 -3.28
N PRO A 104 4.54 5.45 -1.94
CA PRO A 104 3.43 5.99 -1.17
C PRO A 104 3.41 7.52 -1.25
N PHE A 105 2.24 8.10 -1.43
CA PHE A 105 2.00 9.54 -1.34
C PHE A 105 0.54 9.81 -0.96
N GLY A 106 0.30 10.94 -0.32
CA GLY A 106 -1.05 11.25 0.12
C GLY A 106 -1.14 12.48 1.01
N ILE A 107 -2.27 12.56 1.69
CA ILE A 107 -2.62 13.65 2.59
C ILE A 107 -3.09 13.11 3.93
N GLY A 108 -2.98 13.92 4.96
CA GLY A 108 -3.49 13.57 6.27
C GLY A 108 -3.71 14.78 7.16
N VAL A 109 -4.23 14.52 8.33
CA VAL A 109 -4.39 15.50 9.41
C VAL A 109 -3.87 14.90 10.71
N LYS A 110 -3.17 15.71 11.50
CA LYS A 110 -2.70 15.37 12.85
C LYS A 110 -3.37 16.26 13.87
N TYR A 111 -3.71 15.69 15.02
CA TYR A 111 -4.28 16.40 16.15
C TYR A 111 -3.61 15.98 17.46
N SER A 112 -3.19 16.95 18.26
CA SER A 112 -2.59 16.71 19.57
C SER A 112 -3.67 16.66 20.65
N ILE A 113 -3.94 15.47 21.18
CA ILE A 113 -4.96 15.28 22.23
C ILE A 113 -4.43 15.71 23.59
N SER A 114 -3.18 15.38 23.89
CA SER A 114 -2.58 15.65 25.21
C SER A 114 -1.09 15.99 25.07
N LYS A 115 -0.44 16.24 26.22
CA LYS A 115 1.01 16.55 26.26
C LYS A 115 1.89 15.47 25.66
N LEU A 116 1.40 14.23 25.57
CA LEU A 116 2.17 13.08 25.12
C LEU A 116 1.53 12.32 23.95
N ILE A 117 0.23 12.57 23.67
CA ILE A 117 -0.55 11.78 22.73
C ILE A 117 -1.07 12.67 21.61
N GLY A 118 -0.84 12.23 20.39
CA GLY A 118 -1.45 12.75 19.17
C GLY A 118 -2.19 11.65 18.42
N VAL A 119 -3.15 12.03 17.62
CA VAL A 119 -3.85 11.17 16.65
C VAL A 119 -3.71 11.75 15.27
N GLY A 120 -3.85 10.91 14.27
CA GLY A 120 -3.87 11.32 12.88
C GLY A 120 -4.85 10.47 12.08
N ALA A 121 -5.30 11.04 10.98
CA ALA A 121 -5.98 10.32 9.92
C ALA A 121 -5.26 10.63 8.61
N GLU A 122 -5.10 9.61 7.77
CA GLU A 122 -4.43 9.77 6.47
C GLU A 122 -5.13 8.95 5.39
N TRP A 123 -5.06 9.45 4.18
CA TRP A 123 -5.42 8.76 2.97
C TRP A 123 -4.31 8.92 1.95
N GLY A 124 -3.92 7.83 1.31
CA GLY A 124 -2.83 7.84 0.36
C GLY A 124 -2.98 6.80 -0.74
N MET A 125 -2.24 7.03 -1.80
CA MET A 125 -2.07 6.12 -2.93
C MET A 125 -0.67 5.52 -2.90
N ARG A 126 -0.56 4.33 -3.45
CA ARG A 126 0.71 3.66 -3.68
C ARG A 126 0.81 3.27 -5.14
N LYS A 127 1.74 3.89 -5.84
CA LYS A 127 2.13 3.44 -7.18
C LYS A 127 3.17 2.34 -7.02
N THR A 128 2.88 1.16 -7.55
CA THR A 128 3.79 0.02 -7.46
C THR A 128 4.73 -0.06 -8.66
N THR A 129 5.75 -0.91 -8.57
CA THR A 129 6.62 -1.28 -9.69
C THR A 129 6.27 -2.65 -10.27
N THR A 130 5.15 -3.24 -9.85
CA THR A 130 4.62 -4.49 -10.39
C THR A 130 3.28 -4.28 -11.07
N ASP A 131 2.95 -5.14 -12.00
CA ASP A 131 1.67 -5.27 -12.68
C ASP A 131 1.04 -6.65 -12.40
N TYR A 132 1.43 -7.27 -11.29
CA TYR A 132 0.96 -8.59 -10.88
C TYR A 132 0.40 -8.61 -9.46
N LEU A 133 -0.02 -7.45 -8.95
CA LEU A 133 -0.63 -7.35 -7.62
C LEU A 133 -1.93 -8.17 -7.54
N ASP A 134 -2.63 -8.24 -8.66
CA ASP A 134 -3.88 -8.99 -8.90
C ASP A 134 -3.69 -10.23 -9.80
N ASP A 135 -2.45 -10.61 -10.13
CA ASP A 135 -2.12 -11.70 -11.06
C ASP A 135 -2.54 -11.44 -12.52
N VAL A 136 -2.76 -10.17 -12.91
CA VAL A 136 -3.24 -9.80 -14.25
C VAL A 136 -2.34 -8.75 -14.88
N SER A 137 -1.70 -9.07 -16.02
CA SER A 137 -0.78 -8.16 -16.70
C SER A 137 -0.93 -8.17 -18.21
N GLN A 138 -0.97 -9.35 -18.85
CA GLN A 138 -0.76 -9.49 -20.29
C GLN A 138 -2.01 -9.97 -21.04
N THR A 139 -1.91 -11.15 -21.63
CA THR A 139 -2.93 -11.75 -22.49
C THR A 139 -3.30 -13.14 -21.99
N TYR A 140 -4.50 -13.61 -22.36
CA TYR A 140 -4.84 -15.00 -22.25
C TYR A 140 -3.87 -15.85 -23.09
N TYR A 141 -3.49 -17.02 -22.59
CA TYR A 141 -2.53 -17.88 -23.30
C TYR A 141 -3.06 -19.28 -23.63
N LEU A 142 -4.15 -19.69 -23.00
CA LEU A 142 -4.78 -20.99 -23.22
C LEU A 142 -5.77 -20.93 -24.39
N ASN A 143 -5.65 -21.90 -25.31
CA ASN A 143 -6.65 -22.08 -26.38
C ASN A 143 -7.86 -22.87 -25.91
N ASP A 144 -7.69 -23.71 -24.89
CA ASP A 144 -8.75 -24.49 -24.25
C ASP A 144 -8.58 -24.45 -22.73
N PRO A 145 -9.02 -23.37 -22.06
CA PRO A 145 -8.87 -23.24 -20.62
C PRO A 145 -9.68 -24.32 -19.85
N ALA A 146 -10.74 -24.87 -20.41
CA ALA A 146 -11.54 -25.91 -19.76
C ALA A 146 -10.75 -27.21 -19.52
N SER A 147 -9.75 -27.51 -20.36
CA SER A 147 -8.91 -28.71 -20.23
C SER A 147 -7.85 -28.61 -19.12
N GLU A 148 -7.55 -27.41 -18.62
CA GLU A 148 -6.44 -27.13 -17.71
C GLU A 148 -6.86 -27.07 -16.22
N GLY A 149 -8.09 -27.44 -15.89
CA GLY A 149 -8.58 -27.54 -14.52
C GLY A 149 -8.49 -26.20 -13.76
N ALA A 150 -7.91 -26.22 -12.54
CA ALA A 150 -7.80 -25.02 -11.71
C ALA A 150 -6.99 -23.88 -12.36
N LYS A 151 -5.95 -24.21 -13.13
CA LYS A 151 -5.16 -23.24 -13.86
C LYS A 151 -5.96 -22.55 -14.96
N GLY A 152 -6.77 -23.32 -15.70
CA GLY A 152 -7.67 -22.77 -16.71
C GLY A 152 -8.71 -21.83 -16.12
N LEU A 153 -9.38 -22.26 -15.05
CA LEU A 153 -10.35 -21.44 -14.33
C LEU A 153 -9.73 -20.20 -13.68
N ALA A 154 -8.48 -20.25 -13.23
CA ALA A 154 -7.78 -19.10 -12.70
C ALA A 154 -7.35 -18.11 -13.80
N SER A 155 -7.03 -18.64 -15.00
CA SER A 155 -6.71 -17.81 -16.16
C SER A 155 -7.94 -17.15 -16.76
N ASP A 156 -9.01 -17.92 -16.96
CA ASP A 156 -10.28 -17.51 -17.56
C ASP A 156 -11.48 -18.18 -16.86
N PRO A 157 -12.07 -17.55 -15.84
CA PRO A 157 -13.24 -18.12 -15.14
C PRO A 157 -14.47 -18.33 -16.03
N THR A 158 -14.58 -17.56 -17.10
CA THR A 158 -15.72 -17.64 -18.04
C THR A 158 -15.50 -18.70 -19.12
N LEU A 159 -14.26 -19.15 -19.33
CA LEU A 159 -13.86 -20.11 -20.37
C LEU A 159 -14.25 -19.67 -21.80
N THR A 160 -14.33 -18.37 -22.02
CA THR A 160 -14.79 -17.79 -23.29
C THR A 160 -13.71 -17.07 -24.09
N HIS A 161 -12.57 -16.82 -23.47
CA HIS A 161 -11.49 -16.10 -24.10
C HIS A 161 -10.49 -17.07 -24.75
N VAL A 162 -9.88 -16.60 -25.85
CA VAL A 162 -8.86 -17.37 -26.58
C VAL A 162 -7.47 -16.75 -26.41
N ALA A 163 -6.45 -17.55 -26.65
CA ALA A 163 -5.07 -17.10 -26.57
C ALA A 163 -4.82 -15.86 -27.44
N GLY A 164 -4.10 -14.87 -26.87
CA GLY A 164 -3.81 -13.59 -27.52
C GLY A 164 -4.83 -12.47 -27.24
N MET A 165 -6.02 -12.78 -26.71
CA MET A 165 -6.91 -11.72 -26.23
C MET A 165 -6.33 -11.01 -25.01
N GLN A 166 -6.63 -9.72 -24.87
CA GLN A 166 -6.14 -8.91 -23.76
C GLN A 166 -6.77 -9.39 -22.44
N ARG A 167 -5.93 -9.69 -21.45
CA ARG A 167 -6.33 -10.01 -20.07
C ARG A 167 -6.05 -8.86 -19.13
N GLY A 168 -4.88 -8.24 -19.23
CA GLY A 168 -4.42 -7.10 -18.45
C GLY A 168 -3.88 -5.97 -19.33
N ASN A 169 -3.16 -5.03 -18.70
CA ASN A 169 -2.50 -3.94 -19.40
C ASN A 169 -1.08 -3.75 -18.85
N SER A 170 -0.13 -4.49 -19.39
CA SER A 170 1.29 -4.50 -18.97
C SER A 170 2.03 -3.15 -19.09
N ARG A 171 1.38 -2.12 -19.63
CA ARG A 171 1.97 -0.77 -19.74
C ARG A 171 1.75 0.08 -18.49
N ASN A 172 0.86 -0.33 -17.60
CA ASN A 172 0.50 0.40 -16.39
C ASN A 172 0.67 -0.51 -15.18
N ASN A 173 1.64 -0.18 -14.33
CA ASN A 173 1.79 -0.86 -13.05
C ASN A 173 0.61 -0.59 -12.12
N ASP A 174 0.36 -1.53 -11.23
CA ASP A 174 -0.76 -1.48 -10.30
C ASP A 174 -0.68 -0.33 -9.30
N TRP A 175 -1.85 0.10 -8.88
CA TRP A 175 -2.04 1.11 -7.86
C TRP A 175 -3.01 0.60 -6.80
N TYR A 176 -2.76 0.95 -5.56
CA TYR A 176 -3.74 0.72 -4.50
C TYR A 176 -3.82 1.92 -3.55
N SER A 177 -4.96 2.07 -2.89
CA SER A 177 -5.20 3.13 -1.91
C SER A 177 -5.20 2.57 -0.50
N PHE A 178 -4.86 3.45 0.43
CA PHE A 178 -4.87 3.17 1.86
C PHE A 178 -5.52 4.34 2.58
N ALA A 179 -6.38 4.04 3.54
CA ALA A 179 -6.90 5.01 4.50
C ALA A 179 -6.70 4.44 5.90
N GLY A 180 -6.27 5.28 6.84
CA GLY A 180 -5.96 4.81 8.18
C GLY A 180 -5.98 5.91 9.23
N VAL A 181 -6.01 5.45 10.48
CA VAL A 181 -5.82 6.30 11.65
C VAL A 181 -4.54 5.90 12.37
N SER A 182 -3.87 6.87 12.97
CA SER A 182 -2.62 6.67 13.69
C SER A 182 -2.72 7.21 15.11
N LEU A 183 -2.04 6.53 16.03
CA LEU A 183 -1.79 7.00 17.37
C LEU A 183 -0.30 7.31 17.50
N THR A 184 0.03 8.53 17.92
CA THR A 184 1.40 8.96 18.13
C THR A 184 1.66 9.21 19.60
N VAL A 185 2.72 8.61 20.14
CA VAL A 185 3.17 8.82 21.52
C VAL A 185 4.52 9.53 21.50
N LYS A 186 4.61 10.69 22.16
CA LYS A 186 5.86 11.45 22.29
C LYS A 186 6.72 10.83 23.38
N ILE A 187 7.83 10.22 22.97
CA ILE A 187 8.84 9.68 23.88
C ILE A 187 9.95 10.72 24.05
N ARG A 188 10.24 11.10 25.28
CA ARG A 188 11.38 11.98 25.60
C ARG A 188 12.61 11.10 25.80
N MET A 189 13.42 10.95 24.78
CA MET A 189 14.74 10.32 24.91
C MET A 189 15.76 11.39 25.29
N LEU A 190 16.22 11.38 26.54
CA LEU A 190 17.26 12.23 27.14
C LEU A 190 16.97 13.75 27.14
N LYS A 191 16.92 14.30 28.35
CA LYS A 191 17.13 15.73 28.59
C LYS A 191 18.60 15.97 28.25
N LYS A 192 18.91 16.69 27.16
CA LYS A 192 20.23 17.30 27.01
C LYS A 192 20.35 18.24 28.20
N GLU A 193 21.19 17.91 29.18
CA GLU A 193 21.56 18.86 30.21
C GLU A 193 22.22 20.00 29.47
N GLY A 194 21.53 21.15 29.40
CA GLY A 194 22.11 22.37 28.91
C GLY A 194 23.30 22.69 29.81
N CYS A 195 24.44 22.96 29.20
CA CYS A 195 25.55 23.59 29.90
C CYS A 195 24.98 24.71 30.78
N LEU A 196 25.30 24.65 32.06
CA LEU A 196 25.02 25.65 33.05
C LEU A 196 25.41 27.03 32.50
N ASP A 197 24.41 27.86 32.18
CA ASP A 197 24.60 29.29 31.98
C ASP A 197 24.77 29.91 33.39
N HIS A 198 25.95 29.72 33.89
CA HIS A 198 26.44 30.41 35.08
C HIS A 198 26.97 31.78 34.61
N GLN A 199 26.06 32.73 34.43
CA GLN A 199 26.39 34.16 34.51
C GLN A 199 25.15 35.00 34.12
N ARG A 200 24.42 35.44 35.14
CA ARG A 200 23.88 36.79 35.29
C ARG A 200 22.93 36.88 36.48
N GLU A 201 23.46 36.72 37.68
CA GLU A 201 23.00 37.49 38.80
C GLU A 201 24.15 38.49 39.11
N GLY A 202 23.89 39.75 38.89
CA GLY A 202 24.82 40.81 39.15
C GLY A 202 24.25 42.17 38.74
N TYR A 203 23.69 42.83 39.75
CA TYR A 203 23.23 44.21 39.87
C TYR A 203 21.83 44.53 39.37
#